data_b470058fb35acec600e213a89e59b4c1
#
_entry.id   b470058fb35acec600e213a89e59b4c1
#
_cell.length_a   1.000
_cell.length_b   1.000
_cell.length_c   1.000
_cell.angle_alpha   90.00
_cell.angle_beta   90.00
_cell.angle_gamma   90.00
#
_symmetry.space_group_name_H-M   'P 1'
#
loop_
_entity.id
_entity.type
_entity.pdbx_description
1 polymer ?
#
loop_
_entity_poly.entity_id
_entity_poly.type
_entity_poly.pdbx_seq_one_letter_code
_entity_poly.pdbx_strand_id
1 'polypeptide(L)'
;MPDNTWFTPYTFPLSRCLSIGPSQGIVYEISDRAVVKLPFQYPVAESPPTDDTIEQMHMSLRSLALSKKENTFYDVLANHRHPNLAQRLPTKLPIGFVLPKYSSLEKVWGLHTTATHCAWIRQLVSAVAWLEHLGYTHGDLKVLNMGIDGHNRLQLFDFGSVRHRDDEGFAEQVVEDQFALATCIHFLASGIDLIAKANSRVEVQETLNMLKRGRGLVHEAAKDFDEVIQAGWSGNLSSFSSLSKCIADILDKTAVQPAEEFLPEVQPILDHSVMEEDLRWVDERAYRAAWKAKGYEIPGNIWD
;
A
#
# COMPACT_ATOMS: atom_id res chain seq x y z
N MET A 1 6.26 10.72 25.80
CA MET A 1 5.31 10.56 24.70
C MET A 1 3.93 10.68 25.31
N PRO A 2 2.99 11.46 24.77
CA PRO A 2 1.63 11.42 25.29
C PRO A 2 1.16 9.97 25.17
N ASP A 3 0.43 9.50 26.18
CA ASP A 3 -0.20 8.18 26.18
C ASP A 3 -0.98 8.02 24.87
N ASN A 4 -0.47 7.22 23.96
CA ASN A 4 -1.17 6.87 22.73
C ASN A 4 -2.34 5.98 23.12
N THR A 5 -3.47 6.61 23.37
CA THR A 5 -4.70 5.98 23.86
C THR A 5 -5.56 5.41 22.75
N TRP A 6 -5.00 5.13 21.56
CA TRP A 6 -5.72 4.39 20.53
C TRP A 6 -5.78 2.89 20.86
N PHE A 7 -6.80 2.23 20.35
CA PHE A 7 -6.99 0.79 20.49
C PHE A 7 -7.48 0.17 19.18
N THR A 8 -7.28 -1.12 19.06
CA THR A 8 -7.66 -1.92 17.90
C THR A 8 -8.70 -2.96 18.32
N PRO A 9 -9.42 -3.63 17.36
CA PRO A 9 -10.40 -4.66 17.72
C PRO A 9 -9.83 -5.80 18.56
N TYR A 10 -8.54 -6.02 18.45
CA TYR A 10 -7.82 -7.07 19.17
C TYR A 10 -6.57 -6.49 19.84
N THR A 11 -6.24 -7.01 21.00
CA THR A 11 -5.05 -6.59 21.78
C THR A 11 -3.81 -7.35 21.31
N PHE A 12 -2.74 -6.59 21.02
CA PHE A 12 -1.43 -7.14 20.69
C PHE A 12 -0.33 -6.48 21.52
N PRO A 13 0.74 -7.23 21.88
CA PRO A 13 1.93 -6.61 22.42
C PRO A 13 2.54 -5.60 21.44
N LEU A 14 2.95 -4.42 21.93
CA LEU A 14 3.60 -3.40 21.09
C LEU A 14 4.86 -3.91 20.38
N SER A 15 5.55 -4.90 20.95
CA SER A 15 6.72 -5.56 20.33
C SER A 15 6.38 -6.27 19.01
N ARG A 16 5.12 -6.57 18.76
CA ARG A 16 4.64 -7.17 17.50
C ARG A 16 4.14 -6.15 16.49
N CYS A 17 4.09 -4.87 16.85
CA CYS A 17 3.68 -3.81 15.93
C CYS A 17 4.76 -3.57 14.89
N LEU A 18 4.44 -3.77 13.61
CA LEU A 18 5.35 -3.57 12.48
C LEU A 18 5.21 -2.16 11.88
N SER A 19 3.99 -1.64 11.83
CA SER A 19 3.75 -0.29 11.33
C SER A 19 2.47 0.30 11.91
N ILE A 20 2.48 1.63 12.04
CA ILE A 20 1.32 2.45 12.42
C ILE A 20 1.14 3.46 11.29
N GLY A 21 0.12 3.25 10.46
CA GLY A 21 -0.29 4.23 9.45
C GLY A 21 -1.29 5.20 10.05
N PRO A 22 -1.00 6.51 10.09
CA PRO A 22 -1.86 7.49 10.78
C PRO A 22 -3.29 7.57 10.26
N SER A 23 -3.59 6.97 9.11
CA SER A 23 -4.94 6.88 8.56
C SER A 23 -5.27 5.52 7.96
N GLN A 24 -4.32 4.58 7.88
CA GLN A 24 -4.49 3.32 7.14
C GLN A 24 -4.64 2.10 8.05
N GLY A 25 -4.45 2.26 9.36
CA GLY A 25 -4.52 1.17 10.32
C GLY A 25 -3.16 0.75 10.87
N ILE A 26 -3.16 -0.32 11.66
CA ILE A 26 -2.00 -0.84 12.34
C ILE A 26 -1.75 -2.25 11.86
N VAL A 27 -0.48 -2.58 11.61
CA VAL A 27 -0.04 -3.90 11.21
C VAL A 27 0.71 -4.56 12.34
N TYR A 28 0.23 -5.72 12.76
CA TYR A 28 0.89 -6.57 13.76
C TYR A 28 1.38 -7.87 13.15
N GLU A 29 2.52 -8.32 13.61
CA GLU A 29 3.00 -9.66 13.34
C GLU A 29 2.25 -10.68 14.21
N ILE A 30 1.61 -11.66 13.56
CA ILE A 30 0.93 -12.76 14.26
C ILE A 30 1.75 -14.06 14.24
N SER A 31 2.60 -14.21 13.23
CA SER A 31 3.56 -15.30 13.13
C SER A 31 4.73 -14.90 12.24
N ASP A 32 5.75 -15.75 12.12
CA ASP A 32 6.89 -15.56 11.22
C ASP A 32 6.47 -15.42 9.74
N ARG A 33 5.26 -15.85 9.39
CA ARG A 33 4.75 -15.91 8.01
C ARG A 33 3.51 -15.06 7.75
N ALA A 34 2.92 -14.46 8.78
CA ALA A 34 1.67 -13.75 8.64
C ALA A 34 1.62 -12.47 9.49
N VAL A 35 0.89 -11.49 8.95
CA VAL A 35 0.59 -10.22 9.61
C VAL A 35 -0.92 -10.00 9.60
N VAL A 36 -1.42 -9.26 10.59
CA VAL A 36 -2.80 -8.76 10.61
C VAL A 36 -2.80 -7.25 10.46
N LYS A 37 -3.65 -6.71 9.58
CA LYS A 37 -3.92 -5.29 9.45
C LYS A 37 -5.27 -4.98 10.06
N LEU A 38 -5.28 -4.06 11.02
CA LEU A 38 -6.45 -3.70 11.83
C LEU A 38 -6.70 -2.20 11.74
N PRO A 39 -7.96 -1.76 11.66
CA PRO A 39 -8.28 -0.36 11.92
C PRO A 39 -8.03 -0.03 13.39
N PHE A 40 -7.93 1.26 13.70
CA PHE A 40 -7.78 1.74 15.07
C PHE A 40 -8.87 2.77 15.41
N GLN A 41 -9.08 2.97 16.70
CA GLN A 41 -9.96 3.99 17.25
C GLN A 41 -9.26 4.74 18.37
N TYR A 42 -9.47 6.05 18.44
CA TYR A 42 -9.22 6.83 19.64
C TYR A 42 -10.45 6.81 20.54
N PRO A 43 -10.29 6.94 21.85
CA PRO A 43 -11.41 7.04 22.78
C PRO A 43 -12.28 8.26 22.48
N VAL A 44 -13.57 8.14 22.73
CA VAL A 44 -14.49 9.28 22.64
C VAL A 44 -14.17 10.26 23.76
N ALA A 45 -13.95 11.52 23.42
CA ALA A 45 -13.60 12.55 24.38
C ALA A 45 -14.67 12.73 25.47
N GLU A 46 -14.23 12.96 26.70
CA GLU A 46 -15.15 13.08 27.83
C GLU A 46 -15.96 14.39 27.82
N SER A 47 -15.41 15.53 27.38
CA SER A 47 -16.13 16.80 27.14
C SER A 47 -15.33 18.05 27.58
N PRO A 48 -15.48 19.23 26.99
CA PRO A 48 -15.83 19.44 25.60
C PRO A 48 -14.69 18.98 24.68
N PRO A 49 -15.00 18.50 23.47
CA PRO A 49 -13.96 18.08 22.55
C PRO A 49 -13.09 19.26 22.11
N THR A 50 -11.79 19.00 21.95
CA THR A 50 -10.79 19.93 21.43
C THR A 50 -10.54 19.63 19.94
N ASP A 51 -9.84 20.54 19.24
CA ASP A 51 -9.45 20.32 17.86
C ASP A 51 -8.66 19.02 17.70
N ASP A 52 -7.77 18.69 18.65
CA ASP A 52 -7.00 17.45 18.66
C ASP A 52 -7.90 16.20 18.74
N THR A 53 -8.95 16.25 19.58
CA THR A 53 -9.87 15.11 19.75
C THR A 53 -10.79 14.95 18.55
N ILE A 54 -11.09 16.04 17.84
CA ILE A 54 -11.82 16.00 16.56
C ILE A 54 -10.95 15.34 15.48
N GLU A 55 -9.68 15.73 15.39
CA GLU A 55 -8.74 15.10 14.46
C GLU A 55 -8.58 13.59 14.75
N GLN A 56 -8.48 13.21 16.02
CA GLN A 56 -8.46 11.81 16.45
C GLN A 56 -9.72 11.04 16.03
N MET A 57 -10.90 11.65 16.16
CA MET A 57 -12.16 11.08 15.67
C MET A 57 -12.10 10.87 14.15
N HIS A 58 -11.67 11.89 13.39
CA HIS A 58 -11.55 11.79 11.92
C HIS A 58 -10.56 10.70 11.52
N MET A 59 -9.40 10.60 12.18
CA MET A 59 -8.43 9.54 11.93
C MET A 59 -9.02 8.14 12.19
N SER A 60 -9.78 7.98 13.28
CA SER A 60 -10.45 6.71 13.61
C SER A 60 -11.46 6.30 12.54
N LEU A 61 -12.35 7.21 12.15
CA LEU A 61 -13.36 6.96 11.12
C LEU A 61 -12.72 6.68 9.76
N ARG A 62 -11.65 7.40 9.41
CA ARG A 62 -10.89 7.18 8.19
C ARG A 62 -10.22 5.82 8.18
N SER A 63 -9.60 5.41 9.29
CA SER A 63 -9.00 4.08 9.43
C SER A 63 -10.02 2.96 9.24
N LEU A 64 -11.23 3.11 9.81
CA LEU A 64 -12.32 2.17 9.61
C LEU A 64 -12.79 2.11 8.15
N ALA A 65 -12.96 3.26 7.51
CA ALA A 65 -13.42 3.34 6.12
C ALA A 65 -12.40 2.73 5.15
N LEU A 66 -11.10 3.04 5.33
CA LEU A 66 -10.01 2.48 4.52
C LEU A 66 -9.88 0.98 4.72
N SER A 67 -9.97 0.49 5.96
CA SER A 67 -9.92 -0.95 6.24
C SER A 67 -11.07 -1.71 5.56
N LYS A 68 -12.28 -1.15 5.56
CA LYS A 68 -13.43 -1.72 4.85
C LYS A 68 -13.22 -1.73 3.34
N LYS A 69 -12.77 -0.61 2.79
CA LYS A 69 -12.48 -0.45 1.35
C LYS A 69 -11.45 -1.46 0.89
N GLU A 70 -10.34 -1.55 1.60
CA GLU A 70 -9.26 -2.49 1.31
C GLU A 70 -9.73 -3.94 1.41
N ASN A 71 -10.51 -4.27 2.44
CA ASN A 71 -11.07 -5.61 2.60
C ASN A 71 -12.02 -5.99 1.45
N THR A 72 -12.86 -5.05 0.99
CA THR A 72 -13.73 -5.23 -0.18
C THR A 72 -12.90 -5.45 -1.45
N PHE A 73 -11.79 -4.72 -1.62
CA PHE A 73 -10.92 -4.91 -2.76
C PHE A 73 -10.23 -6.29 -2.76
N TYR A 74 -9.86 -6.82 -1.59
CA TYR A 74 -9.39 -8.19 -1.50
C TYR A 74 -10.44 -9.24 -1.90
N ASP A 75 -11.74 -8.95 -1.78
CA ASP A 75 -12.81 -9.82 -2.31
C ASP A 75 -12.81 -9.81 -3.86
N VAL A 76 -12.50 -8.67 -4.48
CA VAL A 76 -12.29 -8.58 -5.94
C VAL A 76 -11.07 -9.41 -6.35
N LEU A 77 -9.93 -9.25 -5.65
CA LEU A 77 -8.70 -9.98 -5.95
C LEU A 77 -8.83 -11.50 -5.70
N ALA A 78 -9.69 -11.93 -4.78
CA ALA A 78 -9.94 -13.36 -4.56
C ALA A 78 -10.51 -14.06 -5.81
N ASN A 79 -11.30 -13.31 -6.62
CA ASN A 79 -11.87 -13.78 -7.88
C ASN A 79 -10.99 -13.47 -9.10
N HIS A 80 -10.03 -12.55 -8.98
CA HIS A 80 -9.17 -12.06 -10.05
C HIS A 80 -7.71 -12.07 -9.61
N ARG A 81 -7.19 -13.27 -9.32
CA ARG A 81 -5.84 -13.44 -8.77
C ARG A 81 -4.75 -13.04 -9.75
N HIS A 82 -3.68 -12.49 -9.22
CA HIS A 82 -2.43 -12.22 -9.92
C HIS A 82 -1.24 -12.62 -9.05
N PRO A 83 -0.18 -13.23 -9.59
CA PRO A 83 0.94 -13.77 -8.81
C PRO A 83 1.73 -12.72 -8.02
N ASN A 84 1.63 -11.44 -8.41
CA ASN A 84 2.37 -10.34 -7.79
C ASN A 84 1.46 -9.33 -7.06
N LEU A 85 0.19 -9.68 -6.82
CA LEU A 85 -0.70 -8.94 -5.93
C LEU A 85 -0.93 -9.78 -4.67
N ALA A 86 -0.66 -9.19 -3.52
CA ALA A 86 -0.87 -9.85 -2.23
C ALA A 86 -2.30 -10.37 -2.11
N GLN A 87 -2.45 -11.59 -1.63
CA GLN A 87 -3.73 -12.23 -1.40
C GLN A 87 -4.02 -12.28 0.09
N ARG A 88 -5.25 -11.96 0.46
CA ARG A 88 -5.71 -12.11 1.84
C ARG A 88 -5.73 -13.60 2.23
N LEU A 89 -5.19 -13.92 3.39
CA LEU A 89 -5.29 -15.25 3.96
C LEU A 89 -6.71 -15.50 4.48
N PRO A 90 -7.26 -16.71 4.31
CA PRO A 90 -8.59 -17.05 4.82
C PRO A 90 -8.62 -16.94 6.35
N THR A 91 -9.52 -16.12 6.87
CA THR A 91 -9.68 -15.88 8.30
C THR A 91 -11.14 -15.68 8.65
N LYS A 92 -11.50 -15.93 9.91
CA LYS A 92 -12.84 -15.64 10.45
C LYS A 92 -12.87 -14.32 11.23
N LEU A 93 -11.92 -13.41 10.97
CA LEU A 93 -11.90 -12.12 11.65
C LEU A 93 -13.09 -11.27 11.20
N PRO A 94 -13.93 -10.80 12.12
CA PRO A 94 -15.04 -9.91 11.79
C PRO A 94 -14.56 -8.51 11.37
N ILE A 95 -13.36 -8.10 11.83
CA ILE A 95 -12.77 -6.79 11.55
C ILE A 95 -11.28 -6.94 11.29
N GLY A 96 -10.80 -6.26 10.23
CA GLY A 96 -9.43 -6.41 9.76
C GLY A 96 -9.25 -7.62 8.84
N PHE A 97 -8.02 -7.89 8.46
CA PHE A 97 -7.67 -9.01 7.57
C PHE A 97 -6.21 -9.43 7.76
N VAL A 98 -5.92 -10.65 7.36
CA VAL A 98 -4.58 -11.25 7.48
C VAL A 98 -3.93 -11.36 6.11
N LEU A 99 -2.65 -11.02 6.05
CA LEU A 99 -1.81 -11.14 4.86
C LEU A 99 -0.60 -12.02 5.15
N PRO A 100 0.01 -12.62 4.12
CA PRO A 100 1.34 -13.17 4.25
C PRO A 100 2.33 -12.07 4.67
N LYS A 101 3.31 -12.43 5.48
CA LYS A 101 4.41 -11.55 5.84
C LYS A 101 5.47 -11.60 4.75
N TYR A 102 5.82 -10.43 4.21
CA TYR A 102 6.84 -10.27 3.19
C TYR A 102 8.11 -9.65 3.77
N SER A 103 9.25 -9.92 3.16
CA SER A 103 10.48 -9.19 3.45
C SER A 103 10.39 -7.78 2.85
N SER A 104 10.81 -6.76 3.60
CA SER A 104 10.86 -5.39 3.07
C SER A 104 11.78 -5.30 1.86
N LEU A 105 11.26 -4.79 0.73
CA LEU A 105 12.03 -4.63 -0.49
C LEU A 105 13.32 -3.79 -0.26
N GLU A 106 13.20 -2.69 0.47
CA GLU A 106 14.36 -1.82 0.78
C GLU A 106 15.49 -2.58 1.50
N LYS A 107 15.13 -3.48 2.43
CA LYS A 107 16.11 -4.23 3.23
C LYS A 107 16.80 -5.32 2.41
N VAL A 108 16.11 -5.91 1.45
CA VAL A 108 16.66 -7.04 0.68
C VAL A 108 17.20 -6.64 -0.68
N TRP A 109 16.90 -5.42 -1.18
CA TRP A 109 17.32 -4.99 -2.51
C TRP A 109 18.82 -5.18 -2.76
N GLY A 110 19.66 -4.72 -1.85
CA GLY A 110 21.14 -4.82 -1.97
C GLY A 110 21.70 -6.25 -1.85
N LEU A 111 20.87 -7.23 -1.52
CA LEU A 111 21.27 -8.63 -1.41
C LEU A 111 21.07 -9.40 -2.73
N HIS A 112 20.49 -8.76 -3.74
CA HIS A 112 20.09 -9.40 -4.99
C HIS A 112 20.83 -8.84 -6.21
N THR A 113 20.75 -9.58 -7.32
CA THR A 113 21.43 -9.23 -8.58
C THR A 113 20.58 -8.33 -9.44
N THR A 114 21.21 -7.67 -10.43
CA THR A 114 20.49 -6.88 -11.45
C THR A 114 19.44 -7.71 -12.18
N ALA A 115 19.71 -9.00 -12.46
CA ALA A 115 18.74 -9.89 -13.07
C ALA A 115 17.45 -10.04 -12.23
N THR A 116 17.62 -10.16 -10.90
CA THR A 116 16.49 -10.20 -9.96
C THR A 116 15.74 -8.88 -9.94
N HIS A 117 16.43 -7.73 -9.93
CA HIS A 117 15.78 -6.41 -9.99
C HIS A 117 14.98 -6.24 -11.28
N CYS A 118 15.50 -6.69 -12.41
CA CYS A 118 14.78 -6.70 -13.67
C CYS A 118 13.52 -7.59 -13.63
N ALA A 119 13.59 -8.76 -12.98
CA ALA A 119 12.43 -9.61 -12.77
C ALA A 119 11.37 -8.90 -11.90
N TRP A 120 11.78 -8.20 -10.83
CA TRP A 120 10.86 -7.42 -9.99
C TRP A 120 10.21 -6.26 -10.74
N ILE A 121 10.94 -5.56 -11.63
CA ILE A 121 10.36 -4.53 -12.50
C ILE A 121 9.26 -5.13 -13.38
N ARG A 122 9.52 -6.27 -14.04
CA ARG A 122 8.52 -6.97 -14.85
C ARG A 122 7.29 -7.35 -14.02
N GLN A 123 7.49 -7.89 -12.82
CA GLN A 123 6.44 -8.32 -11.91
C GLN A 123 5.58 -7.14 -11.43
N LEU A 124 6.20 -6.01 -11.06
CA LEU A 124 5.50 -4.80 -10.67
C LEU A 124 4.63 -4.25 -11.79
N VAL A 125 5.20 -4.10 -12.99
CA VAL A 125 4.46 -3.57 -14.14
C VAL A 125 3.32 -4.50 -14.53
N SER A 126 3.51 -5.82 -14.49
CA SER A 126 2.46 -6.80 -14.70
C SER A 126 1.33 -6.68 -13.69
N ALA A 127 1.65 -6.49 -12.39
CA ALA A 127 0.66 -6.31 -11.34
C ALA A 127 -0.18 -5.03 -11.56
N VAL A 128 0.47 -3.91 -11.88
CA VAL A 128 -0.23 -2.63 -12.14
C VAL A 128 -1.06 -2.69 -13.43
N ALA A 129 -0.56 -3.35 -14.49
CA ALA A 129 -1.34 -3.58 -15.71
C ALA A 129 -2.58 -4.46 -15.45
N TRP A 130 -2.48 -5.42 -14.52
CA TRP A 130 -3.63 -6.22 -14.09
C TRP A 130 -4.67 -5.40 -13.35
N LEU A 131 -4.26 -4.48 -12.45
CA LEU A 131 -5.18 -3.54 -11.80
C LEU A 131 -5.90 -2.67 -12.84
N GLU A 132 -5.19 -2.11 -13.83
CA GLU A 132 -5.77 -1.37 -14.96
C GLU A 132 -6.80 -2.21 -15.72
N HIS A 133 -6.48 -3.47 -16.02
CA HIS A 133 -7.40 -4.41 -16.70
C HIS A 133 -8.70 -4.60 -15.91
N LEU A 134 -8.62 -4.70 -14.60
CA LEU A 134 -9.77 -4.78 -13.70
C LEU A 134 -10.51 -3.44 -13.54
N GLY A 135 -9.97 -2.35 -14.07
CA GLY A 135 -10.52 -1.00 -13.98
C GLY A 135 -10.17 -0.27 -12.68
N TYR A 136 -9.05 -0.61 -12.06
CA TYR A 136 -8.58 0.01 -10.82
C TYR A 136 -7.23 0.70 -10.99
N THR A 137 -7.00 1.74 -10.17
CA THR A 137 -5.68 2.27 -9.85
C THR A 137 -5.26 1.76 -8.48
N HIS A 138 -3.95 1.80 -8.16
CA HIS A 138 -3.47 1.46 -6.81
C HIS A 138 -3.67 2.63 -5.83
N GLY A 139 -3.36 3.84 -6.26
CA GLY A 139 -3.56 5.07 -5.51
C GLY A 139 -2.51 5.40 -4.43
N ASP A 140 -1.59 4.47 -4.14
CA ASP A 140 -0.48 4.68 -3.18
C ASP A 140 0.74 3.80 -3.55
N LEU A 141 1.11 3.80 -4.85
CA LEU A 141 2.28 3.06 -5.32
C LEU A 141 3.56 3.66 -4.71
N LYS A 142 4.30 2.85 -4.00
CA LYS A 142 5.61 3.20 -3.43
C LYS A 142 6.36 1.94 -3.01
N VAL A 143 7.67 2.04 -2.87
CA VAL A 143 8.55 0.92 -2.49
C VAL A 143 8.14 0.30 -1.14
N LEU A 144 7.65 1.12 -0.20
CA LEU A 144 7.17 0.65 1.11
C LEU A 144 5.92 -0.25 1.03
N ASN A 145 5.16 -0.18 -0.07
CA ASN A 145 4.00 -1.02 -0.33
C ASN A 145 4.35 -2.24 -1.20
N MET A 146 5.64 -2.60 -1.23
CA MET A 146 6.18 -3.76 -1.93
C MET A 146 6.98 -4.63 -0.99
N GLY A 147 6.87 -5.92 -1.14
CA GLY A 147 7.65 -6.88 -0.38
C GLY A 147 8.08 -8.06 -1.24
N ILE A 148 9.00 -8.85 -0.71
CA ILE A 148 9.53 -10.04 -1.38
C ILE A 148 9.07 -11.27 -0.63
N ASP A 149 8.46 -12.22 -1.34
CA ASP A 149 8.01 -13.47 -0.78
C ASP A 149 9.15 -14.51 -0.64
N GLY A 150 8.86 -15.65 -0.04
CA GLY A 150 9.81 -16.75 0.16
C GLY A 150 10.33 -17.40 -1.14
N HIS A 151 9.75 -17.07 -2.30
CA HIS A 151 10.18 -17.51 -3.63
C HIS A 151 10.89 -16.40 -4.41
N ASN A 152 11.29 -15.33 -3.74
CA ASN A 152 11.99 -14.19 -4.32
C ASN A 152 11.16 -13.40 -5.36
N ARG A 153 9.82 -13.40 -5.22
CA ARG A 153 8.90 -12.67 -6.09
C ARG A 153 8.43 -11.40 -5.39
N LEU A 154 8.31 -10.32 -6.15
CA LEU A 154 7.73 -9.08 -5.69
C LEU A 154 6.23 -9.26 -5.48
N GLN A 155 5.75 -8.73 -4.37
CA GLN A 155 4.35 -8.67 -3.98
C GLN A 155 3.94 -7.22 -3.72
N LEU A 156 2.93 -6.74 -4.43
CA LEU A 156 2.33 -5.42 -4.22
C LEU A 156 1.16 -5.57 -3.25
N PHE A 157 1.06 -4.68 -2.26
CA PHE A 157 0.04 -4.69 -1.20
C PHE A 157 -0.36 -3.26 -0.79
N ASP A 158 -1.24 -3.13 0.21
CA ASP A 158 -1.81 -1.88 0.72
C ASP A 158 -2.75 -1.20 -0.28
N PHE A 159 -3.89 -1.84 -0.49
CA PHE A 159 -4.92 -1.40 -1.44
C PHE A 159 -5.97 -0.44 -0.84
N GLY A 160 -5.67 0.19 0.31
CA GLY A 160 -6.60 1.13 0.95
C GLY A 160 -6.94 2.36 0.10
N SER A 161 -6.05 2.72 -0.82
CA SER A 161 -6.20 3.90 -1.69
C SER A 161 -6.73 3.59 -3.10
N VAL A 162 -7.04 2.32 -3.43
CA VAL A 162 -7.51 1.94 -4.77
C VAL A 162 -8.72 2.77 -5.21
N ARG A 163 -8.80 3.09 -6.50
CA ARG A 163 -9.97 3.73 -7.11
C ARG A 163 -10.45 2.92 -8.29
N HIS A 164 -11.76 2.77 -8.39
CA HIS A 164 -12.39 2.20 -9.58
C HIS A 164 -12.55 3.26 -10.66
N ARG A 165 -12.63 2.85 -11.92
CA ARG A 165 -12.80 3.75 -13.08
C ARG A 165 -14.04 4.64 -13.03
N ASP A 166 -15.06 4.23 -12.27
CA ASP A 166 -16.30 4.97 -12.10
C ASP A 166 -16.23 5.95 -10.92
N ASP A 167 -15.13 5.94 -10.15
CA ASP A 167 -14.94 6.85 -9.01
C ASP A 167 -14.48 8.23 -9.48
N GLU A 168 -14.94 9.28 -8.81
CA GLU A 168 -14.44 10.64 -9.02
C GLU A 168 -12.93 10.71 -8.79
N GLY A 169 -12.22 11.47 -9.63
CA GLY A 169 -10.78 11.63 -9.54
C GLY A 169 -9.96 10.41 -10.01
N PHE A 170 -10.59 9.43 -10.72
CA PHE A 170 -9.86 8.28 -11.25
C PHE A 170 -8.80 8.69 -12.28
N ALA A 171 -9.13 9.61 -13.20
CA ALA A 171 -8.19 10.03 -14.24
C ALA A 171 -6.94 10.71 -13.66
N GLU A 172 -7.11 11.56 -12.65
CA GLU A 172 -6.01 12.19 -11.92
C GLU A 172 -5.17 11.14 -11.19
N GLN A 173 -5.83 10.13 -10.58
CA GLN A 173 -5.13 9.06 -9.90
C GLN A 173 -4.33 8.17 -10.84
N VAL A 174 -4.78 7.97 -12.08
CA VAL A 174 -4.00 7.25 -13.12
C VAL A 174 -2.68 7.98 -13.36
N VAL A 175 -2.69 9.31 -13.47
CA VAL A 175 -1.48 10.12 -13.69
C VAL A 175 -0.52 10.02 -12.48
N GLU A 176 -1.07 10.05 -11.27
CA GLU A 176 -0.25 9.88 -10.05
C GLU A 176 0.34 8.47 -9.96
N ASP A 177 -0.41 7.43 -10.34
CA ASP A 177 0.10 6.06 -10.38
C ASP A 177 1.19 5.89 -11.47
N GLN A 178 1.08 6.57 -12.62
CA GLN A 178 2.14 6.58 -13.64
C GLN A 178 3.44 7.16 -13.08
N PHE A 179 3.33 8.29 -12.41
CA PHE A 179 4.48 8.95 -11.75
C PHE A 179 5.11 8.04 -10.68
N ALA A 180 4.27 7.46 -9.83
CA ALA A 180 4.71 6.59 -8.75
C ALA A 180 5.36 5.30 -9.27
N LEU A 181 4.78 4.69 -10.32
CA LEU A 181 5.34 3.50 -10.97
C LEU A 181 6.72 3.78 -11.56
N ALA A 182 6.88 4.91 -12.27
CA ALA A 182 8.17 5.33 -12.83
C ALA A 182 9.24 5.50 -11.73
N THR A 183 8.85 6.08 -10.59
CA THR A 183 9.73 6.24 -9.43
C THR A 183 10.10 4.88 -8.82
N CYS A 184 9.16 3.94 -8.75
CA CYS A 184 9.43 2.56 -8.31
C CYS A 184 10.35 1.80 -9.27
N ILE A 185 10.16 1.95 -10.60
CA ILE A 185 11.06 1.37 -11.61
C ILE A 185 12.47 1.93 -11.45
N HIS A 186 12.60 3.27 -11.27
CA HIS A 186 13.89 3.89 -11.01
C HIS A 186 14.59 3.29 -9.77
N PHE A 187 13.84 3.15 -8.66
CA PHE A 187 14.39 2.52 -7.43
C PHE A 187 14.79 1.07 -7.69
N LEU A 188 13.92 0.26 -8.29
CA LEU A 188 14.21 -1.16 -8.54
C LEU A 188 15.46 -1.35 -9.40
N ALA A 189 15.70 -0.48 -10.38
CA ALA A 189 16.86 -0.56 -11.25
C ALA A 189 18.16 -0.02 -10.58
N SER A 190 18.06 1.04 -9.75
CA SER A 190 19.22 1.77 -9.24
C SER A 190 19.48 1.62 -7.74
N GLY A 191 18.49 1.23 -6.97
CA GLY A 191 18.54 1.26 -5.50
C GLY A 191 18.46 2.65 -4.88
N ILE A 192 18.22 3.69 -5.70
CA ILE A 192 18.22 5.07 -5.25
C ILE A 192 16.79 5.56 -5.04
N ASP A 193 16.48 5.89 -3.79
CA ASP A 193 15.30 6.66 -3.45
C ASP A 193 15.58 8.14 -3.70
N LEU A 194 14.83 8.72 -4.65
CA LEU A 194 15.02 10.11 -5.09
C LEU A 194 14.65 11.15 -4.04
N ILE A 195 13.82 10.76 -3.06
CA ILE A 195 13.36 11.65 -1.99
C ILE A 195 14.01 11.38 -0.63
N ALA A 196 14.80 10.29 -0.51
CA ALA A 196 15.43 9.91 0.75
C ALA A 196 16.38 10.96 1.34
N LYS A 197 16.90 11.86 0.50
CA LYS A 197 17.82 12.93 0.93
C LYS A 197 17.10 14.25 1.29
N ALA A 198 15.80 14.32 1.09
CA ALA A 198 15.03 15.50 1.42
C ALA A 198 14.86 15.61 2.95
N ASN A 199 15.23 16.74 3.52
CA ASN A 199 15.20 16.99 4.97
C ASN A 199 13.92 17.72 5.41
N SER A 200 13.06 18.08 4.46
CA SER A 200 11.81 18.79 4.71
C SER A 200 10.72 18.43 3.71
N ARG A 201 9.46 18.67 4.07
CA ARG A 201 8.33 18.53 3.15
C ARG A 201 8.46 19.42 1.91
N VAL A 202 9.09 20.58 2.06
CA VAL A 202 9.32 21.53 0.95
C VAL A 202 10.28 20.91 -0.06
N GLU A 203 11.41 20.37 0.39
CA GLU A 203 12.39 19.70 -0.48
C GLU A 203 11.80 18.46 -1.17
N VAL A 204 10.99 17.66 -0.47
CA VAL A 204 10.24 16.56 -1.10
C VAL A 204 9.38 17.10 -2.25
N GLN A 205 8.57 18.14 -1.98
CA GLN A 205 7.65 18.70 -2.98
C GLN A 205 8.41 19.31 -4.17
N GLU A 206 9.53 20.00 -3.93
CA GLU A 206 10.40 20.54 -4.99
C GLU A 206 10.97 19.42 -5.86
N THR A 207 11.47 18.34 -5.25
CA THR A 207 11.97 17.17 -5.97
C THR A 207 10.87 16.56 -6.85
N LEU A 208 9.68 16.31 -6.29
CA LEU A 208 8.54 15.76 -7.04
C LEU A 208 8.15 16.68 -8.21
N ASN A 209 8.10 17.99 -7.99
CA ASN A 209 7.79 18.98 -9.04
C ASN A 209 8.86 19.00 -10.14
N MET A 210 10.13 18.82 -9.78
CA MET A 210 11.23 18.73 -10.74
C MET A 210 11.08 17.50 -11.64
N LEU A 211 10.78 16.33 -11.05
CA LEU A 211 10.54 15.10 -11.79
C LEU A 211 9.33 15.22 -12.72
N LYS A 212 8.20 15.72 -12.24
CA LYS A 212 6.97 15.96 -13.03
C LYS A 212 7.18 16.90 -14.22
N ARG A 213 8.17 17.79 -14.15
CA ARG A 213 8.55 18.70 -15.26
C ARG A 213 9.57 18.10 -16.23
N GLY A 214 9.88 16.80 -16.13
CA GLY A 214 10.86 16.14 -16.98
C GLY A 214 12.31 16.65 -16.76
N ARG A 215 12.61 17.16 -15.57
CA ARG A 215 13.94 17.66 -15.19
C ARG A 215 14.69 16.69 -14.27
N GLY A 216 14.13 15.52 -14.04
CA GLY A 216 14.77 14.46 -13.28
C GLY A 216 15.89 13.80 -14.08
N LEU A 217 17.02 13.56 -13.41
CA LEU A 217 18.09 12.75 -13.97
C LEU A 217 17.86 11.28 -13.59
N VAL A 218 17.69 10.44 -14.60
CA VAL A 218 17.65 8.99 -14.40
C VAL A 218 19.07 8.52 -14.11
N HIS A 219 19.21 7.77 -13.01
CA HIS A 219 20.50 7.23 -12.63
C HIS A 219 21.04 6.25 -13.69
N GLU A 220 22.37 6.18 -13.86
CA GLU A 220 23.01 5.36 -14.90
C GLU A 220 22.57 3.88 -14.86
N ALA A 221 22.42 3.31 -13.66
CA ALA A 221 21.95 1.94 -13.51
C ALA A 221 20.48 1.72 -13.95
N ALA A 222 19.69 2.80 -14.12
CA ALA A 222 18.31 2.76 -14.60
C ALA A 222 18.19 3.23 -16.06
N LYS A 223 19.30 3.44 -16.75
CA LYS A 223 19.37 4.06 -18.08
C LYS A 223 18.58 3.31 -19.15
N ASP A 224 18.55 2.00 -19.07
CA ASP A 224 17.78 1.17 -20.00
C ASP A 224 16.28 1.45 -19.94
N PHE A 225 15.79 2.01 -18.84
CA PHE A 225 14.40 2.39 -18.60
C PHE A 225 14.14 3.90 -18.72
N ASP A 226 15.12 4.72 -19.16
CA ASP A 226 15.05 6.19 -19.16
C ASP A 226 13.77 6.71 -19.84
N GLU A 227 13.47 6.26 -21.04
CA GLU A 227 12.28 6.71 -21.79
C GLU A 227 10.98 6.41 -21.02
N VAL A 228 10.89 5.23 -20.42
CA VAL A 228 9.73 4.80 -19.63
C VAL A 228 9.61 5.63 -18.35
N ILE A 229 10.72 5.86 -17.65
CA ILE A 229 10.76 6.62 -16.42
C ILE A 229 10.36 8.07 -16.68
N GLN A 230 10.92 8.71 -17.70
CA GLN A 230 10.59 10.10 -18.07
C GLN A 230 9.12 10.24 -18.51
N ALA A 231 8.62 9.30 -19.32
CA ALA A 231 7.22 9.29 -19.71
C ALA A 231 6.28 9.14 -18.50
N GLY A 232 6.61 8.26 -17.56
CA GLY A 232 5.80 8.08 -16.33
C GLY A 232 5.84 9.31 -15.43
N TRP A 233 7.00 9.92 -15.20
CA TRP A 233 7.10 11.16 -14.40
C TRP A 233 6.31 12.32 -15.01
N SER A 234 6.20 12.34 -16.34
CA SER A 234 5.45 13.39 -17.07
C SER A 234 3.96 13.03 -17.24
N GLY A 235 3.50 11.88 -16.75
CA GLY A 235 2.11 11.43 -16.91
C GLY A 235 1.72 11.10 -18.36
N ASN A 236 2.69 10.71 -19.18
CA ASN A 236 2.53 10.50 -20.63
C ASN A 236 2.55 9.00 -21.04
N LEU A 237 2.40 8.08 -20.10
CA LEU A 237 2.25 6.67 -20.44
C LEU A 237 0.86 6.43 -21.06
N SER A 238 0.79 5.75 -22.19
CA SER A 238 -0.47 5.46 -22.88
C SER A 238 -1.37 4.52 -22.08
N SER A 239 -0.79 3.48 -21.47
CA SER A 239 -1.44 2.52 -20.57
C SER A 239 -0.38 1.68 -19.87
N PHE A 240 -0.72 1.09 -18.73
CA PHE A 240 0.18 0.14 -18.05
C PHE A 240 0.31 -1.17 -18.81
N SER A 241 -0.72 -1.57 -19.55
CA SER A 241 -0.68 -2.74 -20.44
C SER A 241 0.29 -2.56 -21.59
N SER A 242 0.38 -1.36 -22.18
CA SER A 242 1.38 -1.03 -23.21
C SER A 242 2.78 -0.96 -22.62
N LEU A 243 2.92 -0.41 -21.43
CA LEU A 243 4.17 -0.37 -20.68
C LEU A 243 4.69 -1.78 -20.40
N SER A 244 3.83 -2.73 -20.03
CA SER A 244 4.23 -4.12 -19.79
C SER A 244 4.93 -4.75 -21.00
N LYS A 245 4.44 -4.48 -22.20
CA LYS A 245 5.10 -4.93 -23.46
C LYS A 245 6.44 -4.25 -23.67
N CYS A 246 6.51 -2.93 -23.47
CA CYS A 246 7.75 -2.17 -23.60
C CYS A 246 8.83 -2.69 -22.62
N ILE A 247 8.47 -2.94 -21.35
CA ILE A 247 9.38 -3.51 -20.35
C ILE A 247 9.83 -4.92 -20.76
N ALA A 248 8.93 -5.76 -21.29
CA ALA A 248 9.33 -7.07 -21.79
C ALA A 248 10.37 -6.95 -22.90
N ASP A 249 10.14 -6.07 -23.90
CA ASP A 249 11.07 -5.83 -25.00
C ASP A 249 12.46 -5.31 -24.54
N ILE A 250 12.50 -4.48 -23.50
CA ILE A 250 13.75 -4.00 -22.89
C ILE A 250 14.48 -5.17 -22.22
N LEU A 251 13.76 -5.95 -21.41
CA LEU A 251 14.35 -7.03 -20.60
C LEU A 251 14.74 -8.26 -21.43
N ASP A 252 14.03 -8.55 -22.54
CA ASP A 252 14.38 -9.66 -23.42
C ASP A 252 15.72 -9.42 -24.14
N LYS A 253 16.09 -8.15 -24.35
CA LYS A 253 17.43 -7.77 -24.84
C LYS A 253 18.54 -8.03 -23.82
N THR A 254 18.20 -8.11 -22.52
CA THR A 254 19.14 -8.35 -21.42
C THR A 254 19.27 -9.82 -21.03
N ALA A 255 18.66 -10.75 -21.78
CA ALA A 255 18.69 -12.21 -21.59
C ALA A 255 18.21 -12.68 -20.19
N VAL A 256 17.30 -11.95 -19.54
CA VAL A 256 16.69 -12.35 -18.27
C VAL A 256 15.56 -13.33 -18.54
N GLN A 257 15.71 -14.58 -18.11
CA GLN A 257 14.64 -15.59 -18.25
C GLN A 257 13.42 -15.20 -17.39
N PRO A 258 12.18 -15.40 -17.91
CA PRO A 258 10.97 -15.18 -17.12
C PRO A 258 10.93 -16.13 -15.93
N ALA A 259 10.60 -15.63 -14.75
CA ALA A 259 10.33 -16.48 -13.60
C ALA A 259 9.05 -17.30 -13.87
N GLU A 260 9.08 -18.59 -13.52
CA GLU A 260 7.89 -19.45 -13.63
C GLU A 260 6.73 -18.87 -12.81
N GLU A 261 5.52 -18.83 -13.41
CA GLU A 261 4.29 -18.44 -12.75
C GLU A 261 3.88 -19.51 -11.73
N PHE A 262 4.26 -19.32 -10.49
CA PHE A 262 3.83 -20.19 -9.39
C PHE A 262 2.85 -19.42 -8.50
N LEU A 263 1.59 -19.84 -8.47
CA LEU A 263 0.64 -19.33 -7.49
C LEU A 263 0.92 -20.00 -6.14
N PRO A 264 1.18 -19.26 -5.06
CA PRO A 264 1.43 -19.85 -3.77
C PRO A 264 0.18 -20.58 -3.25
N GLU A 265 0.38 -21.80 -2.78
CA GLU A 265 -0.64 -22.50 -2.05
C GLU A 265 -0.88 -21.79 -0.71
N VAL A 266 -2.06 -21.19 -0.56
CA VAL A 266 -2.44 -20.46 0.64
C VAL A 266 -2.80 -21.47 1.72
N GLN A 267 -1.88 -21.76 2.63
CA GLN A 267 -2.18 -22.58 3.81
C GLN A 267 -2.70 -21.68 4.94
N PRO A 268 -3.86 -22.01 5.52
CA PRO A 268 -4.39 -21.28 6.66
C PRO A 268 -3.51 -21.57 7.90
N ILE A 269 -2.78 -20.58 8.36
CA ILE A 269 -2.03 -20.65 9.62
C ILE A 269 -2.48 -19.48 10.47
N LEU A 270 -3.55 -19.67 11.24
CA LEU A 270 -3.92 -18.77 12.30
C LEU A 270 -4.05 -19.56 13.59
N ASP A 271 -3.10 -19.33 14.47
CA ASP A 271 -3.28 -19.63 15.88
C ASP A 271 -4.13 -18.48 16.48
N HIS A 272 -5.44 -18.72 16.58
CA HIS A 272 -6.39 -17.75 17.16
C HIS A 272 -6.11 -17.48 18.65
N SER A 273 -5.26 -18.27 19.31
CA SER A 273 -4.91 -18.10 20.72
C SER A 273 -4.13 -16.83 21.04
N VAL A 274 -3.66 -16.11 20.00
CA VAL A 274 -2.82 -14.91 20.13
C VAL A 274 -3.64 -13.61 20.11
N MET A 275 -4.96 -13.68 19.84
CA MET A 275 -5.81 -12.50 19.66
C MET A 275 -6.91 -12.47 20.70
N GLU A 276 -6.79 -11.57 21.66
CA GLU A 276 -7.85 -11.25 22.61
C GLU A 276 -8.63 -10.02 22.12
N GLU A 277 -9.97 -10.10 22.17
CA GLU A 277 -10.82 -8.97 21.83
C GLU A 277 -10.58 -7.80 22.80
N ASP A 278 -10.43 -6.59 22.27
CA ASP A 278 -10.36 -5.38 23.08
C ASP A 278 -11.77 -4.90 23.41
N LEU A 279 -12.18 -5.02 24.66
CA LEU A 279 -13.52 -4.66 25.13
C LEU A 279 -13.83 -3.16 24.98
N ARG A 280 -12.84 -2.32 24.73
CA ARG A 280 -13.02 -0.88 24.45
C ARG A 280 -13.43 -0.61 23.02
N TRP A 281 -13.18 -1.56 22.11
CA TRP A 281 -13.56 -1.45 20.72
C TRP A 281 -15.07 -1.43 20.57
N VAL A 282 -15.55 -0.51 19.76
CA VAL A 282 -16.97 -0.43 19.37
C VAL A 282 -17.09 -0.39 17.84
N ASP A 283 -18.20 -0.88 17.31
CA ASP A 283 -18.46 -0.78 15.88
C ASP A 283 -18.60 0.68 15.43
N GLU A 284 -18.50 0.92 14.12
CA GLU A 284 -18.55 2.28 13.57
C GLU A 284 -19.86 3.01 13.93
N ARG A 285 -20.99 2.30 13.95
CA ARG A 285 -22.29 2.91 14.26
C ARG A 285 -22.34 3.38 15.72
N ALA A 286 -21.88 2.55 16.62
CA ALA A 286 -21.78 2.89 18.04
C ALA A 286 -20.78 4.02 18.27
N TYR A 287 -19.63 4.01 17.59
CA TYR A 287 -18.63 5.06 17.67
C TYR A 287 -19.17 6.42 17.21
N ARG A 288 -19.83 6.45 16.03
CA ARG A 288 -20.51 7.66 15.53
C ARG A 288 -21.62 8.15 16.47
N ALA A 289 -22.41 7.24 17.02
CA ALA A 289 -23.48 7.57 17.97
C ALA A 289 -22.92 8.20 19.26
N ALA A 290 -21.81 7.69 19.78
CA ALA A 290 -21.14 8.21 20.95
C ALA A 290 -20.61 9.65 20.74
N TRP A 291 -20.00 9.94 19.59
CA TRP A 291 -19.57 11.31 19.25
C TRP A 291 -20.75 12.26 19.05
N LYS A 292 -21.82 11.81 18.38
CA LYS A 292 -23.03 12.59 18.19
C LYS A 292 -23.70 12.94 19.54
N ALA A 293 -23.69 12.01 20.50
CA ALA A 293 -24.22 12.26 21.84
C ALA A 293 -23.41 13.32 22.61
N LYS A 294 -22.17 13.59 22.22
CA LYS A 294 -21.33 14.68 22.75
C LYS A 294 -21.52 16.02 22.01
N GLY A 295 -22.48 16.10 21.09
CA GLY A 295 -22.81 17.33 20.35
C GLY A 295 -22.03 17.52 19.05
N TYR A 296 -21.38 16.47 18.53
CA TYR A 296 -20.64 16.53 17.27
C TYR A 296 -21.48 16.16 16.06
N GLU A 297 -21.47 17.02 15.05
CA GLU A 297 -21.89 16.65 13.70
C GLU A 297 -20.72 15.95 13.00
N ILE A 298 -20.89 14.67 12.78
CA ILE A 298 -19.91 13.88 12.01
C ILE A 298 -20.24 14.08 10.53
N PRO A 299 -19.29 14.54 9.70
CA PRO A 299 -19.49 14.66 8.27
C PRO A 299 -19.99 13.35 7.66
N GLY A 300 -20.96 13.43 6.75
CA GLY A 300 -21.48 12.26 6.03
C GLY A 300 -20.40 11.62 5.15
N ASN A 301 -19.53 12.47 4.58
CA ASN A 301 -18.36 12.07 3.82
C ASN A 301 -17.09 12.31 4.66
N ILE A 302 -16.35 11.26 4.94
CA ILE A 302 -15.12 11.30 5.76
C ILE A 302 -13.91 11.73 4.90
N TRP A 303 -14.12 11.90 3.60
CA TRP A 303 -13.07 12.20 2.63
C TRP A 303 -12.95 13.70 2.32
N ASP A 304 -13.87 14.52 2.81
CA ASP A 304 -13.82 15.96 2.78
C ASP A 304 -13.02 16.49 4.00
#